data_313f36eb98fa69a605dd4d6962c0cee6
#
_entry.id   313f36eb98fa69a605dd4d6962c0cee6
#
_cell.length_a   1.000
_cell.length_b   1.000
_cell.length_c   1.000
_cell.angle_alpha   90.00
_cell.angle_beta   90.00
_cell.angle_gamma   90.00
#
_symmetry.space_group_name_H-M   'P 1'
#
loop_
_entity.id
_entity.type
_entity.pdbx_description
1 polymer ?
#
loop_
_entity_poly.entity_id
_entity_poly.type
_entity_poly.pdbx_seq_one_letter_code
_entity_poly.pdbx_strand_id
1 'polypeptide(L)'
;MKKEEMLQHLKALDPAIFTLLQDEICRQRCTLSLIPTVNAMSPLAAFLEGSALANSTLETCGAEHTSSIEELVRTRAQDLFGSEHAVVRLGGIAAASRVAFLALLHPGDTVLSFNRRKEEHCAGLNYHFESFGIDPVAQRVDWDEVMQLAARVRPRLIIFSPVSYPCIPNYERLTEVARA
;
A
#
# COMPACT_ATOMS: atom_id res chain seq x y z
N MET A 1 12.95 -14.88 -26.39
CA MET A 1 12.41 -13.95 -27.39
C MET A 1 12.83 -12.54 -26.99
N LYS A 2 13.38 -11.74 -27.89
CA LYS A 2 13.77 -10.35 -27.60
C LYS A 2 12.51 -9.49 -27.46
N LYS A 3 12.62 -8.38 -26.72
CA LYS A 3 11.49 -7.45 -26.49
C LYS A 3 10.85 -6.96 -27.80
N GLU A 4 11.68 -6.70 -28.80
CA GLU A 4 11.22 -6.26 -30.13
C GLU A 4 10.41 -7.36 -30.86
N GLU A 5 10.86 -8.60 -30.77
CA GLU A 5 10.13 -9.77 -31.34
C GLU A 5 8.76 -9.95 -30.67
N MET A 6 8.68 -9.77 -29.33
CA MET A 6 7.43 -9.82 -28.60
C MET A 6 6.44 -8.72 -29.05
N LEU A 7 6.95 -7.50 -29.24
CA LEU A 7 6.12 -6.39 -29.72
C LEU A 7 5.62 -6.61 -31.13
N GLN A 8 6.42 -7.17 -32.04
CA GLN A 8 5.98 -7.52 -33.40
C GLN A 8 4.94 -8.64 -33.36
N HIS A 9 5.10 -9.62 -32.49
CA HIS A 9 4.13 -10.68 -32.29
C HIS A 9 2.80 -10.14 -31.77
N LEU A 10 2.86 -9.25 -30.76
CA LEU A 10 1.65 -8.60 -30.23
C LEU A 10 0.94 -7.78 -31.31
N LYS A 11 1.70 -7.04 -32.13
CA LYS A 11 1.11 -6.26 -33.22
C LYS A 11 0.39 -7.12 -34.24
N ALA A 12 0.90 -8.33 -34.52
CA ALA A 12 0.28 -9.25 -35.47
C ALA A 12 -0.94 -9.95 -34.86
N LEU A 13 -0.88 -10.27 -33.55
CA LEU A 13 -1.93 -11.01 -32.85
C LEU A 13 -3.08 -10.12 -32.40
N ASP A 14 -2.77 -8.96 -31.82
CA ASP A 14 -3.74 -7.98 -31.31
C ASP A 14 -3.27 -6.54 -31.59
N PRO A 15 -3.59 -6.02 -32.79
CA PRO A 15 -3.22 -4.66 -33.15
C PRO A 15 -3.82 -3.58 -32.25
N ALA A 16 -4.99 -3.83 -31.66
CA ALA A 16 -5.67 -2.87 -30.79
C ALA A 16 -4.89 -2.69 -29.47
N ILE A 17 -4.55 -3.79 -28.80
CA ILE A 17 -3.72 -3.75 -27.60
C ILE A 17 -2.32 -3.19 -27.90
N PHE A 18 -1.73 -3.54 -29.04
CA PHE A 18 -0.44 -2.97 -29.44
C PHE A 18 -0.51 -1.45 -29.55
N THR A 19 -1.52 -0.90 -30.21
CA THR A 19 -1.70 0.56 -30.36
C THR A 19 -1.86 1.25 -29.00
N LEU A 20 -2.76 0.75 -28.16
CA LEU A 20 -2.99 1.31 -26.83
C LEU A 20 -1.72 1.26 -25.95
N LEU A 21 -0.94 0.20 -26.04
CA LEU A 21 0.34 0.09 -25.33
C LEU A 21 1.35 1.13 -25.82
N GLN A 22 1.44 1.39 -27.13
CA GLN A 22 2.32 2.43 -27.66
C GLN A 22 1.87 3.83 -27.24
N ASP A 23 0.57 4.09 -27.27
CA ASP A 23 0.00 5.35 -26.83
C ASP A 23 0.27 5.61 -25.35
N GLU A 24 0.13 4.59 -24.48
CA GLU A 24 0.43 4.70 -23.06
C GLU A 24 1.93 4.89 -22.79
N ILE A 25 2.80 4.21 -23.51
CA ILE A 25 4.25 4.44 -23.44
C ILE A 25 4.60 5.88 -23.82
N CYS A 26 3.98 6.39 -24.89
CA CYS A 26 4.17 7.77 -25.32
C CYS A 26 3.66 8.75 -24.26
N ARG A 27 2.46 8.53 -23.74
CA ARG A 27 1.88 9.35 -22.66
C ARG A 27 2.81 9.41 -21.44
N GLN A 28 3.32 8.28 -20.96
CA GLN A 28 4.20 8.23 -19.80
C GLN A 28 5.53 8.97 -20.06
N ARG A 29 6.07 8.90 -21.27
CA ARG A 29 7.29 9.62 -21.65
C ARG A 29 7.11 11.13 -21.76
N CYS A 30 5.91 11.57 -22.15
CA CYS A 30 5.60 12.97 -22.40
C CYS A 30 4.90 13.66 -21.24
N THR A 31 4.64 12.95 -20.12
CA THR A 31 3.90 13.48 -18.99
C THR A 31 4.72 13.37 -17.71
N LEU A 32 4.84 14.49 -16.98
CA LEU A 32 5.35 14.51 -15.63
C LEU A 32 4.19 14.26 -14.67
N SER A 33 4.16 13.08 -14.02
CA SER A 33 3.16 12.80 -12.99
C SER A 33 3.59 13.44 -11.66
N LEU A 34 2.69 14.27 -11.10
CA LEU A 34 2.86 14.86 -9.77
C LEU A 34 2.11 14.05 -8.68
N ILE A 35 1.56 12.90 -9.05
CA ILE A 35 0.89 12.01 -8.09
C ILE A 35 1.96 11.21 -7.35
N PRO A 36 2.10 11.35 -6.01
CA PRO A 36 3.22 10.77 -5.26
C PRO A 36 3.23 9.23 -5.24
N THR A 37 2.11 8.60 -5.52
CA THR A 37 1.98 7.13 -5.58
C THR A 37 2.31 6.55 -6.96
N VAL A 38 2.52 7.39 -7.98
CA VAL A 38 2.87 6.96 -9.34
C VAL A 38 4.39 6.97 -9.49
N ASN A 39 4.97 5.81 -9.75
CA ASN A 39 6.40 5.66 -9.96
C ASN A 39 6.69 4.70 -11.11
N ALA A 40 7.85 4.85 -11.73
CA ALA A 40 8.34 3.92 -12.75
C ALA A 40 8.85 2.64 -12.09
N MET A 41 8.36 1.50 -12.56
CA MET A 41 8.89 0.20 -12.15
C MET A 41 10.32 0.02 -12.65
N SER A 42 11.21 -0.53 -11.83
CA SER A 42 12.56 -0.84 -12.29
C SER A 42 12.50 -1.93 -13.38
N PRO A 43 13.39 -1.88 -14.39
CA PRO A 43 13.42 -2.91 -15.43
C PRO A 43 13.60 -4.34 -14.89
N LEU A 44 14.34 -4.48 -13.78
CA LEU A 44 14.55 -5.77 -13.13
C LEU A 44 13.27 -6.29 -12.45
N ALA A 45 12.52 -5.43 -11.78
CA ALA A 45 11.23 -5.80 -11.18
C ALA A 45 10.23 -6.24 -12.28
N ALA A 46 10.11 -5.46 -13.36
CA ALA A 46 9.27 -5.81 -14.51
C ALA A 46 9.66 -7.15 -15.16
N PHE A 47 10.97 -7.44 -15.24
CA PHE A 47 11.46 -8.73 -15.73
C PHE A 47 11.06 -9.88 -14.79
N LEU A 48 11.18 -9.71 -13.49
CA LEU A 48 10.83 -10.76 -12.51
C LEU A 48 9.33 -11.04 -12.48
N GLU A 49 8.48 -10.01 -12.60
CA GLU A 49 7.02 -10.20 -12.69
C GLU A 49 6.59 -11.00 -13.92
N GLY A 50 7.27 -10.84 -15.05
CA GLY A 50 7.01 -11.61 -16.29
C GLY A 50 7.84 -12.88 -16.42
N SER A 51 8.52 -13.34 -15.37
CA SER A 51 9.37 -14.52 -15.39
C SER A 51 8.62 -15.81 -15.07
N ALA A 52 9.35 -16.92 -15.01
CA ALA A 52 8.82 -18.22 -14.59
C ALA A 52 8.15 -18.21 -13.19
N LEU A 53 8.43 -17.22 -12.36
CA LEU A 53 7.79 -17.06 -11.06
C LEU A 53 6.28 -16.81 -11.15
N ALA A 54 5.80 -16.26 -12.27
CA ALA A 54 4.37 -16.07 -12.53
C ALA A 54 3.61 -17.35 -12.90
N ASN A 55 4.31 -18.46 -13.16
CA ASN A 55 3.71 -19.69 -13.65
C ASN A 55 3.20 -20.63 -12.55
N SER A 56 3.58 -20.42 -11.31
CA SER A 56 3.24 -21.31 -10.19
C SER A 56 2.78 -20.54 -8.96
N THR A 57 1.97 -21.21 -8.14
CA THR A 57 1.59 -20.73 -6.81
C THR A 57 2.46 -21.40 -5.75
N LEU A 58 2.54 -20.80 -4.56
CA LEU A 58 3.27 -21.37 -3.41
C LEU A 58 2.68 -22.70 -2.90
N GLU A 59 1.42 -22.96 -3.23
CA GLU A 59 0.70 -24.17 -2.85
C GLU A 59 0.94 -25.32 -3.85
N THR A 60 1.64 -25.04 -4.93
CA THR A 60 1.95 -26.06 -5.97
C THR A 60 3.04 -27.00 -5.46
N CYS A 61 2.84 -28.29 -5.64
CA CYS A 61 3.86 -29.30 -5.36
C CYS A 61 5.14 -28.98 -6.17
N GLY A 62 6.30 -28.98 -5.54
CA GLY A 62 7.56 -28.61 -6.18
C GLY A 62 7.88 -27.11 -6.20
N ALA A 63 7.19 -26.32 -5.38
CA ALA A 63 7.40 -24.86 -5.29
C ALA A 63 8.54 -24.45 -4.32
N GLU A 64 9.51 -25.34 -4.06
CA GLU A 64 10.57 -25.09 -3.06
C GLU A 64 11.36 -23.82 -3.36
N HIS A 65 11.68 -23.55 -4.62
CA HIS A 65 12.41 -22.35 -5.01
C HIS A 65 11.57 -21.06 -4.85
N THR A 66 10.29 -21.13 -5.17
CA THR A 66 9.36 -20.02 -4.98
C THR A 66 9.18 -19.70 -3.50
N SER A 67 9.06 -20.72 -2.66
CA SER A 67 9.01 -20.58 -1.20
C SER A 67 10.29 -19.98 -0.63
N SER A 68 11.46 -20.36 -1.15
CA SER A 68 12.75 -19.80 -0.76
C SER A 68 12.88 -18.32 -1.14
N ILE A 69 12.34 -17.94 -2.31
CA ILE A 69 12.30 -16.53 -2.74
C ILE A 69 11.38 -15.72 -1.82
N GLU A 70 10.22 -16.24 -1.46
CA GLU A 70 9.31 -15.56 -0.53
C GLU A 70 9.97 -15.35 0.84
N GLU A 71 10.64 -16.36 1.37
CA GLU A 71 11.37 -16.27 2.64
C GLU A 71 12.46 -15.21 2.57
N LEU A 72 13.21 -15.16 1.47
CA LEU A 72 14.24 -14.15 1.26
C LEU A 72 13.63 -12.73 1.20
N VAL A 73 12.50 -12.55 0.52
CA VAL A 73 11.79 -11.27 0.45
C VAL A 73 11.29 -10.85 1.83
N ARG A 74 10.74 -11.78 2.60
CA ARG A 74 10.27 -11.55 3.97
C ARG A 74 11.41 -11.08 4.88
N THR A 75 12.54 -11.79 4.86
CA THR A 75 13.72 -11.44 5.67
C THR A 75 14.27 -10.06 5.28
N ARG A 76 14.38 -9.77 3.98
CA ARG A 76 14.84 -8.46 3.51
C ARG A 76 13.89 -7.32 3.88
N ALA A 77 12.58 -7.57 3.90
CA ALA A 77 11.60 -6.60 4.37
C ALA A 77 11.76 -6.32 5.88
N GLN A 78 11.96 -7.37 6.69
CA GLN A 78 12.26 -7.24 8.12
C GLN A 78 13.52 -6.39 8.36
N ASP A 79 14.60 -6.69 7.67
CA ASP A 79 15.88 -5.97 7.77
C ASP A 79 15.71 -4.50 7.35
N LEU A 80 15.03 -4.24 6.22
CA LEU A 80 14.85 -2.90 5.67
C LEU A 80 14.03 -1.98 6.59
N PHE A 81 12.98 -2.53 7.19
CA PHE A 81 12.07 -1.76 8.05
C PHE A 81 12.36 -1.89 9.54
N GLY A 82 13.36 -2.68 9.94
CA GLY A 82 13.67 -2.95 11.34
C GLY A 82 12.50 -3.61 12.07
N SER A 83 11.70 -4.43 11.38
CA SER A 83 10.49 -5.04 11.92
C SER A 83 10.75 -6.48 12.38
N GLU A 84 10.11 -6.88 13.47
CA GLU A 84 10.17 -8.26 13.98
C GLU A 84 9.48 -9.24 13.02
N HIS A 85 8.39 -8.80 12.40
CA HIS A 85 7.60 -9.60 11.47
C HIS A 85 7.29 -8.84 10.18
N ALA A 86 7.18 -9.57 9.07
CA ALA A 86 6.74 -9.05 7.78
C ALA A 86 5.83 -10.05 7.07
N VAL A 87 4.78 -9.56 6.41
CA VAL A 87 3.88 -10.35 5.57
C VAL A 87 3.97 -9.81 4.14
N VAL A 88 4.40 -10.65 3.20
CA VAL A 88 4.68 -10.25 1.81
C VAL A 88 3.70 -10.86 0.79
N ARG A 89 2.70 -11.63 1.24
CA ARG A 89 1.72 -12.32 0.39
C ARG A 89 0.52 -11.47 -0.03
N LEU A 90 0.38 -10.27 0.53
CA LEU A 90 -0.81 -9.46 0.31
C LEU A 90 -0.69 -8.64 -0.96
N GLY A 91 -1.72 -8.70 -1.81
CA GLY A 91 -1.73 -8.09 -3.15
C GLY A 91 -1.93 -6.58 -3.18
N GLY A 92 -1.86 -5.87 -2.04
CA GLY A 92 -1.95 -4.42 -2.00
C GLY A 92 -2.47 -3.86 -0.68
N ILE A 93 -2.51 -2.52 -0.60
CA ILE A 93 -2.88 -1.76 0.61
C ILE A 93 -4.27 -2.15 1.14
N ALA A 94 -5.26 -2.30 0.26
CA ALA A 94 -6.61 -2.65 0.68
C ALA A 94 -6.69 -4.04 1.36
N ALA A 95 -5.97 -5.02 0.82
CA ALA A 95 -5.88 -6.35 1.42
C ALA A 95 -5.14 -6.31 2.75
N ALA A 96 -4.02 -5.60 2.82
CA ALA A 96 -3.23 -5.44 4.04
C ALA A 96 -4.03 -4.76 5.16
N SER A 97 -4.70 -3.65 4.84
CA SER A 97 -5.57 -2.95 5.79
C SER A 97 -6.69 -3.84 6.31
N ARG A 98 -7.36 -4.60 5.41
CA ARG A 98 -8.44 -5.50 5.80
C ARG A 98 -7.96 -6.61 6.74
N VAL A 99 -6.80 -7.20 6.47
CA VAL A 99 -6.21 -8.22 7.36
C VAL A 99 -5.87 -7.61 8.72
N ALA A 100 -5.28 -6.42 8.76
CA ALA A 100 -4.96 -5.73 10.01
C ALA A 100 -6.25 -5.43 10.83
N PHE A 101 -7.30 -4.95 10.17
CA PHE A 101 -8.58 -4.68 10.85
C PHE A 101 -9.21 -5.95 11.40
N LEU A 102 -9.27 -7.02 10.62
CA LEU A 102 -9.83 -8.29 11.07
C LEU A 102 -9.04 -8.90 12.24
N ALA A 103 -7.74 -8.66 12.29
CA ALA A 103 -6.89 -9.15 13.39
C ALA A 103 -7.00 -8.33 14.68
N LEU A 104 -7.27 -7.01 14.57
CA LEU A 104 -7.17 -6.07 15.69
C LEU A 104 -8.53 -5.59 16.21
N LEU A 105 -9.59 -5.67 15.40
CA LEU A 105 -10.86 -5.04 15.66
C LEU A 105 -12.02 -6.04 15.72
N HIS A 106 -13.01 -5.73 16.55
CA HIS A 106 -14.32 -6.38 16.55
C HIS A 106 -15.38 -5.44 15.94
N PRO A 107 -16.49 -5.98 15.41
CA PRO A 107 -17.60 -5.15 14.95
C PRO A 107 -18.07 -4.17 16.04
N GLY A 108 -18.19 -2.90 15.68
CA GLY A 108 -18.56 -1.83 16.61
C GLY A 108 -17.38 -1.09 17.25
N ASP A 109 -16.14 -1.56 17.09
CA ASP A 109 -14.97 -0.84 17.58
C ASP A 109 -14.78 0.51 16.90
N THR A 110 -14.20 1.46 17.62
CA THR A 110 -13.89 2.80 17.12
C THR A 110 -12.47 2.83 16.54
N VAL A 111 -12.36 3.40 15.35
CA VAL A 111 -11.09 3.67 14.64
C VAL A 111 -10.92 5.17 14.50
N LEU A 112 -9.79 5.70 14.95
CA LEU A 112 -9.40 7.09 14.77
C LEU A 112 -8.48 7.20 13.56
N SER A 113 -8.86 7.97 12.54
CA SER A 113 -8.11 8.04 11.28
C SER A 113 -7.74 9.47 10.89
N PHE A 114 -6.54 9.62 10.34
CA PHE A 114 -6.11 10.87 9.71
C PHE A 114 -6.83 11.07 8.38
N ASN A 115 -7.49 12.23 8.21
CA ASN A 115 -8.34 12.54 7.07
C ASN A 115 -9.41 11.48 6.75
N ARG A 116 -10.60 11.91 6.47
CA ARG A 116 -11.83 11.11 6.29
C ARG A 116 -11.82 10.09 5.13
N ARG A 117 -10.79 9.32 4.93
CA ARG A 117 -10.81 8.23 3.93
C ARG A 117 -11.48 6.98 4.49
N LYS A 118 -12.76 7.11 4.86
CA LYS A 118 -13.57 6.02 5.42
C LYS A 118 -13.75 4.82 4.49
N GLU A 119 -13.65 5.02 3.20
CA GLU A 119 -14.27 4.11 2.23
C GLU A 119 -13.28 3.17 1.54
N GLU A 120 -12.02 3.55 1.42
CA GLU A 120 -11.06 2.79 0.61
C GLU A 120 -10.62 1.47 1.26
N HIS A 121 -10.64 1.38 2.60
CA HIS A 121 -10.06 0.24 3.31
C HIS A 121 -11.07 -0.67 4.01
N CYS A 122 -12.32 -0.23 4.17
CA CYS A 122 -13.27 -0.84 5.12
C CYS A 122 -14.68 -1.01 4.59
N ALA A 123 -14.91 -0.95 3.28
CA ALA A 123 -16.24 -1.17 2.71
C ALA A 123 -16.83 -2.51 3.20
N GLY A 124 -17.95 -2.44 3.90
CA GLY A 124 -18.68 -3.60 4.44
C GLY A 124 -18.24 -4.08 5.83
N LEU A 125 -17.32 -3.39 6.51
CA LEU A 125 -16.96 -3.68 7.89
C LEU A 125 -17.68 -2.70 8.85
N ASN A 126 -18.25 -3.22 9.93
CA ASN A 126 -19.09 -2.46 10.85
C ASN A 126 -18.26 -1.83 11.98
N TYR A 127 -17.42 -0.83 11.64
CA TYR A 127 -16.63 -0.05 12.58
C TYR A 127 -17.08 1.40 12.65
N HIS A 128 -16.86 2.05 13.81
CA HIS A 128 -17.09 3.48 13.99
C HIS A 128 -15.83 4.26 13.65
N PHE A 129 -15.90 5.17 12.66
CA PHE A 129 -14.76 5.99 12.27
C PHE A 129 -14.92 7.42 12.79
N GLU A 130 -13.94 7.81 13.60
CA GLU A 130 -13.67 9.20 13.94
C GLU A 130 -12.43 9.69 13.19
N SER A 131 -12.37 10.99 12.90
CA SER A 131 -11.28 11.53 12.10
C SER A 131 -10.68 12.77 12.73
N PHE A 132 -9.37 12.90 12.59
CA PHE A 132 -8.62 14.12 12.83
C PHE A 132 -7.96 14.59 11.54
N GLY A 133 -7.53 15.85 11.51
CA GLY A 133 -6.95 16.46 10.32
C GLY A 133 -5.81 17.40 10.65
N ILE A 134 -5.55 18.31 9.74
CA ILE A 134 -4.61 19.40 9.92
C ILE A 134 -5.35 20.66 10.43
N ASP A 135 -4.76 21.37 11.36
CA ASP A 135 -5.21 22.70 11.73
C ASP A 135 -5.09 23.64 10.51
N PRO A 136 -6.17 24.33 10.13
CA PRO A 136 -6.18 25.16 8.92
C PRO A 136 -5.28 26.39 9.01
N VAL A 137 -4.94 26.84 10.21
CA VAL A 137 -4.08 28.02 10.46
C VAL A 137 -2.62 27.59 10.53
N ALA A 138 -2.30 26.61 11.39
CA ALA A 138 -0.95 26.10 11.55
C ALA A 138 -0.49 25.21 10.39
N GLN A 139 -1.39 24.72 9.56
CA GLN A 139 -1.15 23.78 8.45
C GLN A 139 -0.43 22.48 8.88
N ARG A 140 -0.66 22.09 10.13
CA ARG A 140 -0.07 20.92 10.77
C ARG A 140 -1.10 20.19 11.62
N VAL A 141 -0.81 18.94 11.97
CA VAL A 141 -1.61 18.18 12.93
C VAL A 141 -1.42 18.79 14.32
N ASP A 142 -2.52 19.16 14.97
CA ASP A 142 -2.54 19.51 16.38
C ASP A 142 -2.64 18.22 17.22
N TRP A 143 -1.51 17.80 17.74
CA TRP A 143 -1.42 16.55 18.51
C TRP A 143 -2.10 16.63 19.87
N ASP A 144 -2.26 17.82 20.45
CA ASP A 144 -2.97 18.00 21.72
C ASP A 144 -4.48 17.86 21.50
N GLU A 145 -5.01 18.37 20.39
CA GLU A 145 -6.40 18.09 19.98
C GLU A 145 -6.62 16.61 19.69
N VAL A 146 -5.68 15.95 18.99
CA VAL A 146 -5.75 14.51 18.72
C VAL A 146 -5.74 13.69 20.00
N MET A 147 -4.93 14.07 20.99
CA MET A 147 -4.89 13.45 22.31
C MET A 147 -6.25 13.56 23.04
N GLN A 148 -6.84 14.76 23.06
CA GLN A 148 -8.16 14.98 23.65
C GLN A 148 -9.25 14.18 22.93
N LEU A 149 -9.20 14.13 21.61
CA LEU A 149 -10.15 13.33 20.82
C LEU A 149 -9.99 11.84 21.12
N ALA A 150 -8.77 11.33 21.15
CA ALA A 150 -8.49 9.93 21.47
C ALA A 150 -8.98 9.56 22.89
N ALA A 151 -8.74 10.42 23.89
CA ALA A 151 -9.24 10.22 25.25
C ALA A 151 -10.78 10.17 25.32
N ARG A 152 -11.45 10.97 24.49
CA ARG A 152 -12.92 11.03 24.42
C ARG A 152 -13.51 9.80 23.74
N VAL A 153 -12.98 9.40 22.57
CA VAL A 153 -13.57 8.35 21.73
C VAL A 153 -13.00 6.97 22.03
N ARG A 154 -11.87 6.89 22.72
CA ARG A 154 -11.17 5.65 23.10
C ARG A 154 -11.05 4.67 21.94
N PRO A 155 -10.34 5.04 20.87
CA PRO A 155 -10.24 4.21 19.69
C PRO A 155 -9.47 2.92 19.99
N ARG A 156 -9.89 1.83 19.37
CA ARG A 156 -9.15 0.56 19.40
C ARG A 156 -7.95 0.57 18.46
N LEU A 157 -8.02 1.39 17.41
CA LEU A 157 -6.98 1.52 16.39
C LEU A 157 -6.86 2.98 15.96
N ILE A 158 -5.63 3.45 15.79
CA ILE A 158 -5.32 4.75 15.20
C ILE A 158 -4.63 4.50 13.85
N ILE A 159 -5.16 5.11 12.78
CA ILE A 159 -4.59 5.03 11.44
C ILE A 159 -4.04 6.40 11.06
N PHE A 160 -2.75 6.43 10.82
CA PHE A 160 -2.09 7.63 10.30
C PHE A 160 -1.47 7.33 8.93
N SER A 161 -2.18 7.71 7.87
CA SER A 161 -1.75 7.51 6.47
C SER A 161 -1.64 8.87 5.76
N PRO A 162 -0.51 9.56 5.89
CA PRO A 162 -0.34 10.95 5.46
C PRO A 162 0.02 11.08 3.97
N VAL A 163 -0.76 10.48 3.07
CA VAL A 163 -0.48 10.47 1.61
C VAL A 163 -0.33 11.88 1.01
N SER A 164 -1.06 12.87 1.55
CA SER A 164 -1.05 14.25 1.05
C SER A 164 -0.53 15.25 2.08
N TYR A 165 0.09 14.79 3.14
CA TYR A 165 0.62 15.63 4.20
C TYR A 165 2.10 15.95 3.93
N PRO A 166 2.47 17.22 3.66
CA PRO A 166 3.81 17.57 3.19
C PRO A 166 4.87 17.62 4.29
N CYS A 167 4.46 17.53 5.57
CA CYS A 167 5.38 17.56 6.71
C CYS A 167 5.73 16.13 7.15
N ILE A 168 6.91 15.99 7.76
CA ILE A 168 7.29 14.74 8.42
C ILE A 168 6.39 14.57 9.65
N PRO A 169 5.70 13.43 9.78
CA PRO A 169 4.85 13.15 10.93
C PRO A 169 5.66 13.08 12.23
N ASN A 170 5.10 13.57 13.31
CA ASN A 170 5.67 13.36 14.64
C ASN A 170 5.19 12.01 15.19
N TYR A 171 5.98 10.96 14.94
CA TYR A 171 5.65 9.60 15.37
C TYR A 171 5.77 9.41 16.89
N GLU A 172 6.57 10.22 17.58
CA GLU A 172 6.67 10.21 19.05
C GLU A 172 5.35 10.67 19.67
N ARG A 173 4.79 11.79 19.20
CA ARG A 173 3.48 12.28 19.64
C ARG A 173 2.36 11.28 19.30
N LEU A 174 2.40 10.67 18.12
CA LEU A 174 1.43 9.62 17.76
C LEU A 174 1.51 8.44 18.72
N THR A 175 2.72 8.05 19.13
CA THR A 175 2.94 6.97 20.09
C THR A 175 2.41 7.35 21.48
N GLU A 176 2.58 8.59 21.91
CA GLU A 176 2.01 9.11 23.16
C GLU A 176 0.49 9.03 23.14
N VAL A 177 -0.16 9.46 22.05
CA VAL A 177 -1.62 9.35 21.87
C VAL A 177 -2.09 7.89 21.94
N ALA A 178 -1.33 6.97 21.35
CA ALA A 178 -1.69 5.55 21.34
C ALA A 178 -1.52 4.87 22.72
N ARG A 179 -0.71 5.43 23.62
CA ARG A 179 -0.47 4.91 24.96
C ARG A 179 -1.37 5.49 26.05
N ALA A 180 -1.98 6.64 25.77
CA ALA A 180 -2.87 7.35 26.69
C ALA A 180 -4.30 6.77 26.65
#